data_7f85c3d49e0037ed0076c31d9e40e87a
#
_entry.id   7f85c3d49e0037ed0076c31d9e40e87a
#
_cell.length_a   1.000
_cell.length_b   1.000
_cell.length_c   1.000
_cell.angle_alpha   90.00
_cell.angle_beta   90.00
_cell.angle_gamma   90.00
#
_symmetry.space_group_name_H-M   'P 1'
#
loop_
_entity.id
_entity.type
_entity.pdbx_description
1 polymer ?
#
loop_
_entity_poly.entity_id
_entity_poly.type
_entity_poly.pdbx_seq_one_letter_code
_entity_poly.pdbx_strand_id
1 'polypeptide(L)'
;MGSEMCIRDSPESPQAVLREALVRSAVESAEAAQSLGLPANRLVLSCKVSEVQELIALYRTLSRRTKAALHLGLTEAGIGSKGIVASTAALAVLLEEGIGDTIRVSLTPAPGASRTEEVIVAQEILQSMELRSFTPLVTSCPGCGRTSSDLFQRLAQETQQFLRARAPEWRRIAPGSEAMKVAVMGCIVNGPGESRQADIGVSLPGSGESPVAPVYIRGEKAGVLKGADIAKQFQDIIEKFVRENYAKQGS
;
A
#
# COMPACT_ATOMS: atom_id res chain seq x y z
N MET A 1 8.34 6.38 -39.57
CA MET A 1 8.12 7.67 -40.25
C MET A 1 6.65 8.11 -40.30
N GLY A 2 5.65 7.25 -40.03
CA GLY A 2 4.23 7.62 -40.08
C GLY A 2 3.67 8.34 -38.85
N SER A 3 4.23 8.15 -37.66
CA SER A 3 3.65 8.68 -36.42
C SER A 3 3.89 10.19 -36.18
N GLU A 4 5.06 10.70 -36.57
CA GLU A 4 5.37 12.13 -36.36
C GLU A 4 4.57 13.06 -37.29
N MET A 5 4.24 12.60 -38.48
CA MET A 5 3.47 13.38 -39.46
C MET A 5 2.00 13.52 -39.00
N CYS A 6 1.40 12.46 -38.44
CA CYS A 6 0.03 12.51 -37.93
C CYS A 6 -0.12 13.45 -36.72
N ILE A 7 0.91 13.60 -35.89
CA ILE A 7 0.88 14.47 -34.70
C ILE A 7 0.90 15.95 -35.10
N ARG A 8 1.62 16.33 -36.15
CA ARG A 8 1.77 17.74 -36.58
C ARG A 8 0.53 18.31 -37.26
N ASP A 9 -0.22 17.48 -37.97
CA ASP A 9 -1.35 17.92 -38.80
C ASP A 9 -2.72 17.69 -38.14
N SER A 10 -2.73 17.13 -36.91
CA SER A 10 -3.98 16.92 -36.17
C SER A 10 -4.46 18.22 -35.50
N PRO A 11 -5.77 18.54 -35.55
CA PRO A 11 -6.37 19.61 -34.77
C PRO A 11 -6.36 19.32 -33.26
N GLU A 12 -6.11 18.07 -32.87
CA GLU A 12 -6.02 17.65 -31.48
C GLU A 12 -4.62 17.94 -30.90
N SER A 13 -4.54 18.03 -29.57
CA SER A 13 -3.25 18.19 -28.90
C SER A 13 -2.33 16.98 -29.18
N PRO A 14 -1.00 17.16 -29.26
CA PRO A 14 -0.04 16.06 -29.43
C PRO A 14 -0.23 14.93 -28.42
N GLN A 15 -0.59 15.25 -27.18
CA GLN A 15 -0.87 14.28 -26.12
C GLN A 15 -2.13 13.44 -26.42
N ALA A 16 -3.18 14.06 -26.97
CA ALA A 16 -4.40 13.33 -27.35
C ALA A 16 -4.14 12.35 -28.50
N VAL A 17 -3.36 12.77 -29.50
CA VAL A 17 -2.96 11.90 -30.63
C VAL A 17 -2.11 10.74 -30.14
N LEU A 18 -1.13 11.01 -29.29
CA LEU A 18 -0.27 9.97 -28.71
C LEU A 18 -1.09 8.96 -27.88
N ARG A 19 -2.01 9.46 -27.07
CA ARG A 19 -2.91 8.61 -26.25
C ARG A 19 -3.76 7.70 -27.14
N GLU A 20 -4.38 8.25 -28.19
CA GLU A 20 -5.15 7.47 -29.14
C GLU A 20 -4.30 6.40 -29.85
N ALA A 21 -3.09 6.76 -30.27
CA ALA A 21 -2.17 5.83 -30.89
C ALA A 21 -1.77 4.66 -29.96
N LEU A 22 -1.51 4.95 -28.68
CA LEU A 22 -1.18 3.94 -27.67
C LEU A 22 -2.38 2.99 -27.41
N VAL A 23 -3.58 3.55 -27.25
CA VAL A 23 -4.79 2.76 -27.02
C VAL A 23 -5.08 1.87 -28.22
N ARG A 24 -5.03 2.43 -29.45
CA ARG A 24 -5.26 1.68 -30.68
C ARG A 24 -4.25 0.56 -30.85
N SER A 25 -2.96 0.85 -30.69
CA SER A 25 -1.90 -0.15 -30.78
C SER A 25 -2.10 -1.31 -29.79
N ALA A 26 -2.51 -1.02 -28.55
CA ALA A 26 -2.76 -2.05 -27.56
C ALA A 26 -3.96 -2.94 -27.93
N VAL A 27 -5.06 -2.34 -28.38
CA VAL A 27 -6.27 -3.07 -28.77
C VAL A 27 -6.03 -3.91 -30.03
N GLU A 28 -5.48 -3.32 -31.10
CA GLU A 28 -5.18 -4.02 -32.35
C GLU A 28 -4.16 -5.18 -32.14
N SER A 29 -3.16 -4.98 -31.27
CA SER A 29 -2.21 -6.04 -30.92
C SER A 29 -2.89 -7.20 -30.20
N ALA A 30 -3.83 -6.91 -29.30
CA ALA A 30 -4.62 -7.94 -28.60
C ALA A 30 -5.52 -8.72 -29.56
N GLU A 31 -6.20 -8.03 -30.48
CA GLU A 31 -7.06 -8.64 -31.52
C GLU A 31 -6.23 -9.51 -32.46
N ALA A 32 -5.08 -9.03 -32.90
CA ALA A 32 -4.15 -9.81 -33.74
C ALA A 32 -3.67 -11.08 -33.01
N ALA A 33 -3.29 -10.98 -31.71
CA ALA A 33 -2.89 -12.13 -30.93
C ALA A 33 -4.02 -13.18 -30.80
N GLN A 34 -5.25 -12.73 -30.60
CA GLN A 34 -6.42 -13.63 -30.55
C GLN A 34 -6.70 -14.29 -31.89
N SER A 35 -6.57 -13.56 -33.01
CA SER A 35 -6.74 -14.12 -34.36
C SER A 35 -5.72 -15.21 -34.68
N LEU A 36 -4.54 -15.16 -34.03
CA LEU A 36 -3.50 -16.19 -34.11
C LEU A 36 -3.71 -17.34 -33.11
N GLY A 37 -4.82 -17.35 -32.39
CA GLY A 37 -5.20 -18.45 -31.49
C GLY A 37 -4.86 -18.25 -30.00
N LEU A 38 -4.37 -17.06 -29.58
CA LEU A 38 -4.14 -16.79 -28.17
C LEU A 38 -5.48 -16.57 -27.44
N PRO A 39 -5.82 -17.36 -26.39
CA PRO A 39 -7.06 -17.19 -25.67
C PRO A 39 -7.16 -15.82 -24.97
N ALA A 40 -8.33 -15.19 -24.97
CA ALA A 40 -8.54 -13.87 -24.37
C ALA A 40 -8.14 -13.80 -22.89
N ASN A 41 -8.33 -14.89 -22.14
CA ASN A 41 -7.95 -14.98 -20.72
C ASN A 41 -6.43 -15.14 -20.48
N ARG A 42 -5.62 -15.13 -21.54
CA ARG A 42 -4.16 -15.14 -21.47
C ARG A 42 -3.54 -13.79 -21.85
N LEU A 43 -4.38 -12.78 -22.07
CA LEU A 43 -3.95 -11.44 -22.45
C LEU A 43 -4.00 -10.48 -21.26
N VAL A 44 -2.94 -9.74 -21.08
CA VAL A 44 -2.85 -8.62 -20.16
C VAL A 44 -2.27 -7.43 -20.92
N LEU A 45 -3.01 -6.32 -20.97
CA LEU A 45 -2.56 -5.12 -21.67
C LEU A 45 -1.90 -4.13 -20.73
N SER A 46 -0.81 -3.54 -21.19
CA SER A 46 -0.08 -2.50 -20.44
C SER A 46 0.42 -1.42 -21.39
N CYS A 47 -0.06 -0.19 -21.18
CA CYS A 47 0.44 1.00 -21.86
C CYS A 47 1.31 1.79 -20.89
N LYS A 48 2.48 2.24 -21.35
CA LYS A 48 3.47 2.89 -20.49
C LYS A 48 3.57 4.37 -20.80
N VAL A 49 3.29 5.20 -19.80
CA VAL A 49 3.50 6.65 -19.81
C VAL A 49 4.10 7.10 -18.48
N SER A 50 4.76 8.25 -18.47
CA SER A 50 5.48 8.79 -17.31
C SER A 50 4.73 9.92 -16.58
N GLU A 51 3.62 10.39 -17.16
CA GLU A 51 2.83 11.47 -16.58
C GLU A 51 1.53 10.95 -15.95
N VAL A 52 1.24 11.40 -14.73
CA VAL A 52 0.08 10.95 -13.93
C VAL A 52 -1.23 11.16 -14.69
N GLN A 53 -1.46 12.38 -15.20
CA GLN A 53 -2.72 12.72 -15.86
C GLN A 53 -2.89 11.95 -17.19
N GLU A 54 -1.81 11.73 -17.92
CA GLU A 54 -1.84 10.95 -19.15
C GLU A 54 -2.12 9.47 -18.87
N LEU A 55 -1.55 8.91 -17.81
CA LEU A 55 -1.86 7.53 -17.40
C LEU A 55 -3.35 7.36 -17.11
N ILE A 56 -3.92 8.28 -16.31
CA ILE A 56 -5.34 8.25 -15.95
C ILE A 56 -6.22 8.35 -17.20
N ALA A 57 -5.98 9.33 -18.04
CA ALA A 57 -6.76 9.54 -19.27
C ALA A 57 -6.65 8.37 -20.25
N LEU A 58 -5.45 7.78 -20.38
CA LEU A 58 -5.18 6.64 -21.25
C LEU A 58 -5.94 5.40 -20.78
N TYR A 59 -5.84 5.03 -19.50
CA TYR A 59 -6.50 3.82 -19.01
C TYR A 59 -8.02 3.95 -18.89
N ARG A 60 -8.55 5.15 -18.64
CA ARG A 60 -9.99 5.41 -18.78
C ARG A 60 -10.49 5.17 -20.22
N THR A 61 -9.67 5.51 -21.22
CA THR A 61 -10.01 5.26 -22.63
C THR A 61 -9.85 3.78 -22.98
N LEU A 62 -8.75 3.16 -22.55
CA LEU A 62 -8.46 1.76 -22.83
C LEU A 62 -9.50 0.82 -22.21
N SER A 63 -9.89 1.05 -20.94
CA SER A 63 -10.89 0.22 -20.24
C SER A 63 -12.26 0.18 -20.91
N ARG A 64 -12.62 1.22 -21.68
CA ARG A 64 -13.86 1.26 -22.46
C ARG A 64 -13.77 0.48 -23.76
N ARG A 65 -12.56 0.24 -24.28
CA ARG A 65 -12.33 -0.38 -25.59
C ARG A 65 -11.94 -1.86 -25.53
N THR A 66 -11.61 -2.37 -24.34
CA THR A 66 -11.20 -3.77 -24.19
C THR A 66 -11.81 -4.42 -22.95
N LYS A 67 -11.91 -5.75 -22.99
CA LYS A 67 -12.25 -6.59 -21.84
C LYS A 67 -11.03 -7.38 -21.34
N ALA A 68 -9.85 -7.20 -21.95
CA ALA A 68 -8.63 -7.82 -21.49
C ALA A 68 -8.20 -7.24 -20.13
N ALA A 69 -7.52 -8.04 -19.34
CA ALA A 69 -6.96 -7.59 -18.07
C ALA A 69 -5.95 -6.45 -18.28
N LEU A 70 -5.99 -5.46 -17.40
CA LEU A 70 -5.17 -4.25 -17.48
C LEU A 70 -4.09 -4.25 -16.41
N HIS A 71 -2.84 -4.05 -16.83
CA HIS A 71 -1.70 -3.87 -15.94
C HIS A 71 -1.34 -2.39 -15.83
N LEU A 72 -1.64 -1.80 -14.68
CA LEU A 72 -1.35 -0.40 -14.42
C LEU A 72 0.08 -0.18 -13.95
N GLY A 73 0.68 0.92 -14.34
CA GLY A 73 1.98 1.33 -13.82
C GLY A 73 2.48 2.61 -14.46
N LEU A 74 2.84 3.58 -13.63
CA LEU A 74 3.52 4.78 -14.08
C LEU A 74 4.98 4.42 -14.40
N THR A 75 5.47 4.79 -15.58
CA THR A 75 6.86 4.60 -15.95
C THR A 75 7.70 5.79 -15.49
N GLU A 76 8.93 5.53 -15.02
CA GLU A 76 9.86 6.60 -14.65
C GLU A 76 9.27 7.57 -13.60
N ALA A 77 8.55 7.03 -12.61
CA ALA A 77 7.85 7.84 -11.62
C ALA A 77 8.79 8.77 -10.82
N GLY A 78 10.05 8.37 -10.66
CA GLY A 78 11.10 9.15 -10.01
C GLY A 78 11.72 8.45 -8.81
N ILE A 79 12.54 9.20 -8.08
CA ILE A 79 13.28 8.71 -6.92
C ILE A 79 12.55 9.08 -5.61
N GLY A 80 12.62 8.19 -4.62
CA GLY A 80 12.14 8.44 -3.26
C GLY A 80 10.66 8.87 -3.21
N SER A 81 10.36 9.85 -2.38
CA SER A 81 8.99 10.32 -2.13
C SER A 81 8.27 10.81 -3.40
N LYS A 82 8.99 11.44 -4.34
CA LYS A 82 8.37 11.88 -5.61
C LYS A 82 7.80 10.70 -6.40
N GLY A 83 8.59 9.62 -6.52
CA GLY A 83 8.16 8.42 -7.24
C GLY A 83 6.98 7.73 -6.57
N ILE A 84 7.00 7.64 -5.23
CA ILE A 84 5.91 7.07 -4.43
C ILE A 84 4.63 7.89 -4.62
N VAL A 85 4.69 9.21 -4.45
CA VAL A 85 3.54 10.11 -4.60
C VAL A 85 2.96 10.04 -6.01
N ALA A 86 3.78 10.11 -7.05
CA ALA A 86 3.32 10.06 -8.44
C ALA A 86 2.65 8.71 -8.76
N SER A 87 3.27 7.59 -8.34
CA SER A 87 2.69 6.25 -8.53
C SER A 87 1.37 6.11 -7.79
N THR A 88 1.32 6.55 -6.52
CA THR A 88 0.11 6.50 -5.70
C THR A 88 -1.02 7.32 -6.32
N ALA A 89 -0.74 8.56 -6.73
CA ALA A 89 -1.75 9.44 -7.33
C ALA A 89 -2.35 8.85 -8.62
N ALA A 90 -1.49 8.29 -9.49
CA ALA A 90 -1.95 7.70 -10.75
C ALA A 90 -2.76 6.41 -10.53
N LEU A 91 -2.26 5.51 -9.68
CA LEU A 91 -2.86 4.22 -9.43
C LEU A 91 -4.16 4.33 -8.62
N ALA A 92 -4.18 5.18 -7.59
CA ALA A 92 -5.33 5.33 -6.70
C ALA A 92 -6.58 5.79 -7.45
N VAL A 93 -6.46 6.77 -8.34
CA VAL A 93 -7.60 7.26 -9.13
C VAL A 93 -8.19 6.15 -10.01
N LEU A 94 -7.34 5.38 -10.69
CA LEU A 94 -7.81 4.30 -11.57
C LEU A 94 -8.41 3.13 -10.79
N LEU A 95 -7.78 2.74 -9.69
CA LEU A 95 -8.25 1.64 -8.83
C LEU A 95 -9.60 1.99 -8.17
N GLU A 96 -9.80 3.25 -7.75
CA GLU A 96 -11.08 3.74 -7.21
C GLU A 96 -12.21 3.66 -8.25
N GLU A 97 -11.86 3.86 -9.52
CA GLU A 97 -12.78 3.71 -10.65
C GLU A 97 -12.99 2.24 -11.09
N GLY A 98 -12.39 1.28 -10.40
CA GLY A 98 -12.43 -0.15 -10.74
C GLY A 98 -11.63 -0.50 -11.99
N ILE A 99 -10.66 0.33 -12.39
CA ILE A 99 -9.80 0.11 -13.54
C ILE A 99 -8.46 -0.47 -13.08
N GLY A 100 -8.10 -1.65 -13.58
CA GLY A 100 -6.82 -2.32 -13.33
C GLY A 100 -6.98 -3.65 -12.59
N ASP A 101 -6.32 -4.66 -13.10
CA ASP A 101 -6.31 -6.03 -12.53
C ASP A 101 -5.00 -6.34 -11.82
N THR A 102 -3.91 -5.74 -12.27
CA THR A 102 -2.59 -5.82 -11.67
C THR A 102 -1.90 -4.47 -11.69
N ILE A 103 -1.00 -4.24 -10.75
CA ILE A 103 -0.27 -2.98 -10.64
C ILE A 103 1.23 -3.18 -10.58
N ARG A 104 1.98 -2.16 -11.02
CA ARG A 104 3.41 -2.03 -10.87
C ARG A 104 3.78 -0.64 -10.37
N VAL A 105 4.65 -0.59 -9.39
CA VAL A 105 5.35 0.63 -8.98
C VAL A 105 6.75 0.61 -9.57
N SER A 106 7.21 1.72 -10.14
CA SER A 106 8.54 1.88 -10.72
C SER A 106 9.26 3.03 -10.02
N LEU A 107 10.18 2.69 -9.14
CA LEU A 107 11.00 3.64 -8.42
C LEU A 107 12.45 3.55 -8.88
N THR A 108 13.14 4.68 -8.92
CA THR A 108 14.60 4.69 -9.01
C THR A 108 15.14 4.38 -7.60
N PRO A 109 15.79 3.22 -7.38
CA PRO A 109 16.30 2.87 -6.07
C PRO A 109 17.47 3.78 -5.67
N ALA A 110 17.59 4.09 -4.39
CA ALA A 110 18.82 4.69 -3.88
C ALA A 110 19.98 3.69 -4.00
N PRO A 111 21.23 4.17 -4.12
CA PRO A 111 22.39 3.28 -4.15
C PRO A 111 22.39 2.32 -2.94
N GLY A 112 22.46 1.02 -3.20
CA GLY A 112 22.43 -0.01 -2.16
C GLY A 112 21.04 -0.34 -1.58
N ALA A 113 19.98 0.33 -2.00
CA ALA A 113 18.62 0.03 -1.54
C ALA A 113 18.09 -1.29 -2.13
N SER A 114 17.18 -1.91 -1.38
CA SER A 114 16.53 -3.14 -1.83
C SER A 114 15.56 -2.90 -2.99
N ARG A 115 15.57 -3.78 -3.99
CA ARG A 115 14.59 -3.79 -5.08
C ARG A 115 13.19 -4.21 -4.63
N THR A 116 13.03 -4.70 -3.41
CA THR A 116 11.73 -5.07 -2.86
C THR A 116 10.89 -3.86 -2.44
N GLU A 117 11.47 -2.66 -2.37
CA GLU A 117 10.75 -1.43 -2.00
C GLU A 117 9.56 -1.16 -2.94
N GLU A 118 9.72 -1.37 -4.24
CA GLU A 118 8.63 -1.22 -5.22
C GLU A 118 7.43 -2.11 -4.91
N VAL A 119 7.68 -3.34 -4.45
CA VAL A 119 6.63 -4.29 -4.05
C VAL A 119 5.96 -3.84 -2.75
N ILE A 120 6.75 -3.36 -1.78
CA ILE A 120 6.23 -2.85 -0.51
C ILE A 120 5.30 -1.66 -0.77
N VAL A 121 5.73 -0.68 -1.57
CA VAL A 121 4.93 0.49 -1.93
C VAL A 121 3.64 0.08 -2.67
N ALA A 122 3.71 -0.87 -3.61
CA ALA A 122 2.52 -1.38 -4.29
C ALA A 122 1.52 -2.04 -3.32
N GLN A 123 2.02 -2.81 -2.34
CA GLN A 123 1.19 -3.39 -1.29
C GLN A 123 0.57 -2.31 -0.39
N GLU A 124 1.33 -1.29 -0.01
CA GLU A 124 0.86 -0.17 0.80
C GLU A 124 -0.22 0.65 0.07
N ILE A 125 -0.10 0.87 -1.23
CA ILE A 125 -1.15 1.52 -2.04
C ILE A 125 -2.45 0.71 -1.96
N LEU A 126 -2.40 -0.58 -2.27
CA LEU A 126 -3.60 -1.44 -2.25
C LEU A 126 -4.21 -1.55 -0.84
N GLN A 127 -3.38 -1.57 0.18
CA GLN A 127 -3.82 -1.66 1.58
C GLN A 127 -4.41 -0.35 2.08
N SER A 128 -3.82 0.80 1.72
CA SER A 128 -4.36 2.13 2.06
C SER A 128 -5.70 2.42 1.39
N MET A 129 -5.95 1.80 0.24
CA MET A 129 -7.22 1.86 -0.48
C MET A 129 -8.22 0.77 -0.03
N GLU A 130 -7.90 -0.02 0.99
CA GLU A 130 -8.71 -1.13 1.51
C GLU A 130 -9.07 -2.20 0.47
N LEU A 131 -8.34 -2.26 -0.65
CA LEU A 131 -8.56 -3.25 -1.71
C LEU A 131 -7.99 -4.62 -1.35
N ARG A 132 -6.88 -4.64 -0.60
CA ARG A 132 -6.23 -5.89 -0.19
C ARG A 132 -5.30 -5.67 1.01
N SER A 133 -5.36 -6.57 1.99
CA SER A 133 -4.44 -6.59 3.13
C SER A 133 -3.25 -7.52 2.89
N PHE A 134 -2.05 -7.10 3.29
CA PHE A 134 -0.81 -7.86 3.15
C PHE A 134 -0.07 -8.04 4.47
N THR A 135 -0.10 -7.02 5.32
CA THR A 135 0.53 -7.02 6.65
C THR A 135 -0.38 -6.27 7.61
N PRO A 136 -0.36 -6.58 8.90
CA PRO A 136 -1.09 -5.78 9.88
C PRO A 136 -0.72 -4.30 9.77
N LEU A 137 -1.73 -3.44 9.83
CA LEU A 137 -1.55 -1.99 9.71
C LEU A 137 -1.14 -1.39 11.05
N VAL A 138 -0.05 -0.62 11.06
CA VAL A 138 0.35 0.16 12.23
C VAL A 138 -0.09 1.61 12.05
N THR A 139 -0.99 2.06 12.92
CA THR A 139 -1.36 3.47 13.03
C THR A 139 -0.59 4.11 14.18
N SER A 140 0.04 5.25 13.92
CA SER A 140 0.73 6.02 14.95
C SER A 140 0.44 7.51 14.80
N CYS A 141 0.47 8.24 15.89
CA CYS A 141 0.30 9.69 15.85
C CYS A 141 1.57 10.38 15.28
N PRO A 142 1.43 11.58 14.66
CA PRO A 142 2.58 12.29 14.09
C PRO A 142 3.53 12.86 15.14
N GLY A 143 3.16 12.78 16.42
CA GLY A 143 3.86 13.51 17.50
C GLY A 143 3.45 14.98 17.52
N CYS A 144 3.24 15.51 18.70
CA CYS A 144 2.91 16.91 18.93
C CYS A 144 3.67 17.43 20.14
N GLY A 145 3.49 18.69 20.55
CA GLY A 145 4.13 19.27 21.72
C GLY A 145 3.85 18.56 23.07
N ARG A 146 3.00 17.55 23.08
CA ARG A 146 2.72 16.67 24.23
C ARG A 146 3.62 15.45 24.29
N THR A 147 4.37 15.16 23.22
CA THR A 147 5.32 14.05 23.15
C THR A 147 6.73 14.62 23.20
N SER A 148 7.42 14.45 24.31
CA SER A 148 8.79 14.94 24.50
C SER A 148 9.87 13.89 24.27
N SER A 149 9.47 12.63 24.07
CA SER A 149 10.40 11.53 23.81
C SER A 149 10.13 10.88 22.45
N ASP A 150 11.17 10.30 21.86
CA ASP A 150 11.10 9.50 20.63
C ASP A 150 10.66 8.04 20.88
N LEU A 151 10.31 7.70 22.12
CA LEU A 151 9.96 6.34 22.53
C LEU A 151 8.82 5.77 21.68
N PHE A 152 7.76 6.57 21.43
CA PHE A 152 6.62 6.10 20.64
C PHE A 152 6.98 5.89 19.16
N GLN A 153 7.87 6.73 18.61
CA GLN A 153 8.34 6.61 17.23
C GLN A 153 9.15 5.33 17.07
N ARG A 154 10.06 5.06 18.00
CA ARG A 154 10.83 3.81 18.03
C ARG A 154 9.92 2.60 18.19
N LEU A 155 8.99 2.65 19.14
CA LEU A 155 8.05 1.56 19.35
C LEU A 155 7.17 1.30 18.10
N ALA A 156 6.69 2.36 17.44
CA ALA A 156 5.92 2.22 16.20
C ALA A 156 6.76 1.58 15.07
N GLN A 157 8.00 2.04 14.91
CA GLN A 157 8.93 1.49 13.91
C GLN A 157 9.28 0.02 14.19
N GLU A 158 9.62 -0.32 15.43
CA GLU A 158 9.93 -1.69 15.84
C GLU A 158 8.72 -2.61 15.70
N THR A 159 7.52 -2.10 16.04
CA THR A 159 6.26 -2.83 15.85
C THR A 159 6.01 -3.09 14.37
N GLN A 160 6.17 -2.11 13.50
CA GLN A 160 5.98 -2.27 12.06
C GLN A 160 6.98 -3.27 11.46
N GLN A 161 8.26 -3.21 11.87
CA GLN A 161 9.27 -4.18 11.44
C GLN A 161 8.93 -5.60 11.92
N PHE A 162 8.52 -5.74 13.16
CA PHE A 162 8.09 -7.01 13.73
C PHE A 162 6.90 -7.61 12.95
N LEU A 163 5.85 -6.82 12.71
CA LEU A 163 4.67 -7.27 11.98
C LEU A 163 5.02 -7.70 10.55
N ARG A 164 5.86 -6.93 9.86
CA ARG A 164 6.34 -7.30 8.51
C ARG A 164 7.15 -8.60 8.52
N ALA A 165 8.01 -8.79 9.51
CA ALA A 165 8.80 -10.02 9.63
C ALA A 165 7.93 -11.25 9.93
N ARG A 166 6.85 -11.08 10.70
CA ARG A 166 5.94 -12.16 11.08
C ARG A 166 4.86 -12.45 10.05
N ALA A 167 4.45 -11.47 9.25
CA ALA A 167 3.34 -11.59 8.29
C ALA A 167 3.43 -12.81 7.34
N PRO A 168 4.60 -13.20 6.78
CA PRO A 168 4.69 -14.37 5.92
C PRO A 168 4.35 -15.69 6.64
N GLU A 169 4.75 -15.82 7.89
CA GLU A 169 4.43 -16.99 8.71
C GLU A 169 2.95 -16.98 9.12
N TRP A 170 2.46 -15.85 9.64
CA TRP A 170 1.09 -15.70 10.09
C TRP A 170 0.07 -15.93 8.97
N ARG A 171 0.36 -15.48 7.75
CA ARG A 171 -0.51 -15.75 6.60
C ARG A 171 -0.76 -17.23 6.40
N ARG A 172 0.18 -18.08 6.77
CA ARG A 172 0.08 -19.53 6.65
C ARG A 172 -0.64 -20.18 7.84
N ILE A 173 -0.34 -19.74 9.09
CA ILE A 173 -0.85 -20.37 10.32
C ILE A 173 -2.05 -19.64 10.92
N ALA A 174 -2.23 -18.37 10.61
CA ALA A 174 -3.25 -17.47 11.15
C ALA A 174 -3.82 -16.56 10.04
N PRO A 175 -4.42 -17.13 8.96
CA PRO A 175 -4.97 -16.34 7.85
C PRO A 175 -6.04 -15.38 8.35
N GLY A 176 -6.03 -14.14 7.81
CA GLY A 176 -6.86 -13.02 8.27
C GLY A 176 -6.12 -12.05 9.19
N SER A 177 -5.01 -12.49 9.80
CA SER A 177 -4.19 -11.61 10.64
C SER A 177 -3.58 -10.43 9.88
N GLU A 178 -3.44 -10.52 8.58
CA GLU A 178 -3.00 -9.44 7.71
C GLU A 178 -3.92 -8.22 7.71
N ALA A 179 -5.17 -8.38 8.10
CA ALA A 179 -6.14 -7.28 8.24
C ALA A 179 -6.15 -6.63 9.63
N MET A 180 -5.36 -7.15 10.57
CA MET A 180 -5.28 -6.63 11.94
C MET A 180 -4.79 -5.18 11.97
N LYS A 181 -5.43 -4.35 12.81
CA LYS A 181 -5.07 -2.95 13.05
C LYS A 181 -4.37 -2.82 14.40
N VAL A 182 -3.16 -2.28 14.39
CA VAL A 182 -2.36 -2.03 15.59
C VAL A 182 -2.15 -0.53 15.75
N ALA A 183 -2.37 0.01 16.96
CA ALA A 183 -2.18 1.43 17.25
C ALA A 183 -1.01 1.63 18.23
N VAL A 184 -0.12 2.57 17.91
CA VAL A 184 0.98 3.01 18.78
C VAL A 184 0.89 4.52 18.96
N MET A 185 0.41 4.95 20.13
CA MET A 185 0.11 6.36 20.40
C MET A 185 1.08 6.96 21.42
N GLY A 186 1.53 8.18 21.15
CA GLY A 186 2.57 8.88 21.91
C GLY A 186 2.05 9.73 23.07
N CYS A 187 0.75 9.71 23.39
CA CYS A 187 0.21 10.42 24.55
C CYS A 187 -1.08 9.79 25.05
N ILE A 188 -1.39 10.02 26.33
CA ILE A 188 -2.61 9.53 26.98
C ILE A 188 -3.87 10.35 26.65
N VAL A 189 -3.72 11.48 25.97
CA VAL A 189 -4.88 12.37 25.67
C VAL A 189 -5.71 11.80 24.52
N ASN A 190 -5.07 11.54 23.37
CA ASN A 190 -5.74 10.98 22.19
C ASN A 190 -5.53 9.46 22.08
N GLY A 191 -4.45 8.97 22.71
CA GLY A 191 -4.04 7.58 22.62
C GLY A 191 -5.11 6.56 23.00
N PRO A 192 -5.83 6.71 24.12
CA PRO A 192 -6.88 5.78 24.48
C PRO A 192 -8.04 5.72 23.49
N GLY A 193 -8.39 6.86 22.85
CA GLY A 193 -9.45 6.90 21.82
C GLY A 193 -9.05 6.12 20.58
N GLU A 194 -7.89 6.43 20.02
CA GLU A 194 -7.36 5.75 18.82
C GLU A 194 -7.02 4.28 19.09
N SER A 195 -6.43 3.98 20.25
CA SER A 195 -6.10 2.61 20.63
C SER A 195 -7.33 1.71 20.79
N ARG A 196 -8.49 2.29 21.10
CA ARG A 196 -9.76 1.54 21.20
C ARG A 196 -10.37 1.19 19.86
N GLN A 197 -10.02 1.92 18.79
CA GLN A 197 -10.50 1.65 17.43
C GLN A 197 -9.65 0.59 16.71
N ALA A 198 -8.48 0.27 17.24
CA ALA A 198 -7.63 -0.79 16.75
C ALA A 198 -7.94 -2.14 17.42
N ASP A 199 -7.53 -3.23 16.79
CA ASP A 199 -7.59 -4.56 17.41
C ASP A 199 -6.70 -4.63 18.65
N ILE A 200 -5.51 -4.03 18.57
CA ILE A 200 -4.57 -3.88 19.67
C ILE A 200 -4.01 -2.46 19.64
N GLY A 201 -4.01 -1.78 20.76
CA GLY A 201 -3.43 -0.45 20.86
C GLY A 201 -2.62 -0.27 22.13
N VAL A 202 -1.56 0.53 22.04
CA VAL A 202 -0.76 0.97 23.18
C VAL A 202 -0.69 2.49 23.20
N SER A 203 -0.90 3.09 24.36
CA SER A 203 -0.77 4.53 24.57
C SER A 203 0.37 4.80 25.51
N LEU A 204 1.39 5.51 25.03
CA LEU A 204 2.52 5.91 25.85
C LEU A 204 2.20 7.18 26.66
N PRO A 205 2.80 7.39 27.83
CA PRO A 205 2.65 8.62 28.57
C PRO A 205 3.30 9.79 27.83
N GLY A 206 2.77 10.97 28.05
CA GLY A 206 3.40 12.22 27.62
C GLY A 206 4.66 12.54 28.43
N SER A 207 5.21 13.73 28.18
CA SER A 207 6.47 14.23 28.75
C SER A 207 6.60 14.07 30.27
N GLY A 208 7.72 13.53 30.71
CA GLY A 208 8.17 13.59 32.11
C GLY A 208 7.65 12.48 33.03
N GLU A 209 6.87 11.53 32.55
CA GLU A 209 6.35 10.42 33.34
C GLU A 209 7.17 9.13 33.14
N SER A 210 7.20 8.28 34.16
CA SER A 210 7.75 6.93 34.02
C SER A 210 7.06 6.19 32.89
N PRO A 211 7.79 5.41 32.05
CA PRO A 211 7.18 4.71 30.92
C PRO A 211 6.18 3.66 31.40
N VAL A 212 4.94 4.08 31.50
CA VAL A 212 3.76 3.26 31.82
C VAL A 212 2.81 3.36 30.64
N ALA A 213 2.66 2.27 29.91
CA ALA A 213 1.89 2.26 28.68
C ALA A 213 0.65 1.35 28.81
N PRO A 214 -0.56 1.90 28.95
CA PRO A 214 -1.79 1.11 28.90
C PRO A 214 -1.98 0.48 27.52
N VAL A 215 -2.33 -0.81 27.54
CA VAL A 215 -2.67 -1.59 26.36
C VAL A 215 -4.16 -1.81 26.29
N TYR A 216 -4.70 -1.69 25.09
CA TYR A 216 -6.10 -1.94 24.77
C TYR A 216 -6.19 -3.09 23.77
N ILE A 217 -7.14 -3.99 23.99
CA ILE A 217 -7.48 -5.08 23.08
C ILE A 217 -8.97 -4.95 22.79
N ARG A 218 -9.34 -4.80 21.51
CA ARG A 218 -10.72 -4.64 21.07
C ARG A 218 -11.51 -3.58 21.86
N GLY A 219 -10.84 -2.45 22.15
CA GLY A 219 -11.44 -1.33 22.85
C GLY A 219 -11.37 -1.40 24.37
N GLU A 220 -11.07 -2.54 24.97
CA GLU A 220 -10.99 -2.73 26.40
C GLU A 220 -9.54 -2.65 26.91
N LYS A 221 -9.36 -2.06 28.10
CA LYS A 221 -8.04 -1.99 28.72
C LYS A 221 -7.62 -3.39 29.19
N ALA A 222 -6.59 -3.94 28.55
CA ALA A 222 -6.11 -5.30 28.80
C ALA A 222 -4.93 -5.38 29.77
N GLY A 223 -4.23 -4.25 29.99
CA GLY A 223 -3.05 -4.24 30.85
C GLY A 223 -2.27 -2.96 30.78
N VAL A 224 -1.06 -3.00 31.34
CA VAL A 224 -0.12 -1.87 31.37
C VAL A 224 1.30 -2.40 31.21
N LEU A 225 2.02 -1.90 30.22
CA LEU A 225 3.44 -2.20 30.01
C LEU A 225 4.31 -1.24 30.83
N LYS A 226 5.44 -1.72 31.34
CA LYS A 226 6.34 -0.95 32.19
C LYS A 226 7.80 -1.35 31.96
N GLY A 227 8.71 -0.42 32.25
CA GLY A 227 10.15 -0.68 32.23
C GLY A 227 10.80 -0.50 30.88
N ALA A 228 12.01 -1.06 30.72
CA ALA A 228 12.80 -0.86 29.52
C ALA A 228 12.34 -1.69 28.30
N ASP A 229 11.67 -2.82 28.54
CA ASP A 229 11.35 -3.81 27.51
C ASP A 229 9.90 -3.69 26.96
N ILE A 230 9.35 -2.46 26.96
CA ILE A 230 7.97 -2.21 26.49
C ILE A 230 7.72 -2.78 25.07
N ALA A 231 8.70 -2.63 24.18
CA ALA A 231 8.57 -3.13 22.81
C ALA A 231 8.42 -4.65 22.76
N LYS A 232 9.25 -5.37 23.51
CA LYS A 232 9.18 -6.84 23.58
C LYS A 232 7.87 -7.30 24.22
N GLN A 233 7.46 -6.68 25.32
CA GLN A 233 6.19 -6.99 25.98
C GLN A 233 5.00 -6.76 25.03
N PHE A 234 5.04 -5.68 24.23
CA PHE A 234 3.98 -5.38 23.27
C PHE A 234 3.94 -6.40 22.12
N GLN A 235 5.11 -6.80 21.60
CA GLN A 235 5.22 -7.86 20.60
C GLN A 235 4.67 -9.20 21.11
N ASP A 236 4.95 -9.57 22.35
CA ASP A 236 4.44 -10.80 22.96
C ASP A 236 2.89 -10.78 23.09
N ILE A 237 2.32 -9.62 23.41
CA ILE A 237 0.85 -9.44 23.41
C ILE A 237 0.28 -9.62 22.01
N ILE A 238 0.91 -9.02 20.98
CA ILE A 238 0.48 -9.17 19.59
C ILE A 238 0.55 -10.64 19.15
N GLU A 239 1.64 -11.34 19.46
CA GLU A 239 1.78 -12.78 19.16
C GLU A 239 0.66 -13.61 19.82
N LYS A 240 0.40 -13.35 21.08
CA LYS A 240 -0.67 -14.02 21.81
C LYS A 240 -2.02 -13.75 21.16
N PHE A 241 -2.32 -12.49 20.84
CA PHE A 241 -3.57 -12.09 20.20
C PHE A 241 -3.76 -12.79 18.84
N VAL A 242 -2.72 -12.85 18.01
CA VAL A 242 -2.77 -13.54 16.71
C VAL A 242 -3.07 -15.02 16.89
N ARG A 243 -2.42 -15.69 17.85
CA ARG A 243 -2.67 -17.11 18.14
C ARG A 243 -4.10 -17.37 18.61
N GLU A 244 -4.64 -16.51 19.46
CA GLU A 244 -5.96 -16.69 20.06
C GLU A 244 -7.10 -16.36 19.09
N ASN A 245 -6.90 -15.43 18.15
CA ASN A 245 -7.99 -14.89 17.32
C ASN A 245 -7.93 -15.33 15.85
N TYR A 246 -6.75 -15.69 15.32
CA TYR A 246 -6.58 -16.00 13.90
C TYR A 246 -5.98 -17.38 13.64
N ALA A 247 -5.30 -18.01 14.61
CA ALA A 247 -4.78 -19.35 14.38
C ALA A 247 -5.95 -20.32 14.14
N LYS A 248 -5.83 -21.17 13.11
CA LYS A 248 -6.78 -22.25 12.90
C LYS A 248 -6.77 -23.12 14.14
N GLN A 249 -7.92 -23.20 14.82
CA GLN A 249 -8.12 -24.22 15.85
C GLN A 249 -7.90 -25.56 15.15
N GLY A 250 -6.93 -26.33 15.64
CA GLY A 250 -6.53 -27.59 15.03
C GLY A 250 -7.75 -28.49 14.84
N SER A 251 -7.96 -28.87 13.60
CA SER A 251 -8.80 -30.00 13.21
C SER A 251 -8.04 -31.29 13.44
#